data_6dd8dad3c4fa5d58c48171b692cbe4d5
#
_entry.id   6dd8dad3c4fa5d58c48171b692cbe4d5
#
_cell.length_a   1.000
_cell.length_b   1.000
_cell.length_c   1.000
_cell.angle_alpha   90.00
_cell.angle_beta   90.00
_cell.angle_gamma   90.00
#
_symmetry.space_group_name_H-M   'P 1'
#
loop_
_entity.id
_entity.type
_entity.pdbx_description
1 polymer ?
#
loop_
_entity_poly.entity_id
_entity_poly.type
_entity_poly.pdbx_seq_one_letter_code
_entity_poly.pdbx_strand_id
1 'polypeptide(L)'
;MSSADSTPPWLTLVGIGEDGYPGLGKQARRALLQASRIVGAARQLELLPPCIGAARETWPTPFSLEPLLARRGQPTCVLASGDPMLFGVGASLARQLPATELRVLPAPSSLSLAAARLGWAXXXXXXXXXXXXXXXXXXXXTTAGACWSSATTATARPPSPAC
;
A
#
# COMPACT_ATOMS: atom_id res chain seq x y z
N MET A 1 -32.09 -8.18 -19.02
CA MET A 1 -31.12 -7.63 -18.07
C MET A 1 -29.81 -8.34 -18.25
N SER A 2 -28.87 -7.68 -18.91
CA SER A 2 -27.56 -8.26 -19.19
C SER A 2 -26.78 -8.38 -17.90
N SER A 3 -26.48 -9.61 -17.51
CA SER A 3 -25.43 -9.84 -16.54
C SER A 3 -24.16 -9.35 -17.20
N ALA A 4 -23.69 -8.19 -16.81
CA ALA A 4 -22.40 -7.73 -17.23
C ALA A 4 -21.41 -8.81 -16.81
N ASP A 5 -20.74 -9.40 -17.76
CA ASP A 5 -19.60 -10.31 -17.56
C ASP A 5 -18.52 -9.48 -16.85
N SER A 6 -18.67 -9.35 -15.55
CA SER A 6 -17.65 -8.65 -14.77
C SER A 6 -16.53 -9.64 -14.48
N THR A 7 -15.64 -9.76 -15.45
CA THR A 7 -14.37 -10.42 -15.22
C THR A 7 -13.76 -9.78 -13.95
N PRO A 8 -13.41 -10.59 -12.96
CA PRO A 8 -12.84 -10.01 -11.72
C PRO A 8 -11.55 -9.24 -12.03
N PRO A 9 -11.30 -8.15 -11.30
CA PRO A 9 -10.08 -7.38 -11.55
C PRO A 9 -8.85 -8.27 -11.42
N TRP A 10 -7.97 -8.17 -12.41
CA TRP A 10 -6.74 -8.98 -12.41
C TRP A 10 -5.69 -8.40 -11.47
N LEU A 11 -5.80 -7.11 -11.12
CA LEU A 11 -4.79 -6.41 -10.33
C LEU A 11 -5.40 -5.96 -9.00
N THR A 12 -4.88 -6.49 -7.90
CA THR A 12 -5.28 -6.08 -6.55
C THR A 12 -4.16 -5.28 -5.91
N LEU A 13 -4.44 -4.04 -5.54
CA LEU A 13 -3.50 -3.18 -4.82
C LEU A 13 -3.79 -3.31 -3.33
N VAL A 14 -2.79 -3.73 -2.56
CA VAL A 14 -2.93 -3.92 -1.11
C VAL A 14 -2.04 -2.92 -0.39
N GLY A 15 -2.66 -2.01 0.35
CA GLY A 15 -1.94 -1.10 1.21
C GLY A 15 -1.44 -1.83 2.45
N ILE A 16 -0.16 -1.62 2.79
CA ILE A 16 0.44 -2.24 3.96
C ILE A 16 1.16 -1.17 4.79
N GLY A 17 0.93 -1.21 6.10
CA GLY A 17 1.58 -0.30 7.03
C GLY A 17 2.84 -0.89 7.64
N GLU A 18 3.44 -0.15 8.56
CA GLU A 18 4.63 -0.60 9.29
C GLU A 18 4.34 -1.81 10.19
N ASP A 19 3.07 -1.99 10.56
CA ASP A 19 2.61 -3.16 11.33
C ASP A 19 2.57 -4.44 10.49
N GLY A 20 2.79 -4.32 9.18
CA GLY A 20 2.94 -5.46 8.29
C GLY A 20 1.68 -6.30 8.14
N TYR A 21 1.88 -7.59 7.89
CA TYR A 21 0.79 -8.53 7.68
C TYR A 21 -0.23 -8.57 8.83
N PRO A 22 0.19 -8.56 10.12
CA PRO A 22 -0.79 -8.55 11.23
C PRO A 22 -1.75 -7.36 11.21
N GLY A 23 -1.33 -6.23 10.68
CA GLY A 23 -2.19 -5.04 10.59
C GLY A 23 -3.20 -5.08 9.46
N LEU A 24 -3.10 -6.04 8.55
CA LEU A 24 -3.99 -6.11 7.40
C LEU A 24 -5.38 -6.64 7.78
N GLY A 25 -6.40 -6.07 7.17
CA GLY A 25 -7.76 -6.56 7.30
C GLY A 25 -7.97 -7.90 6.57
N LYS A 26 -9.07 -8.56 6.88
CA LYS A 26 -9.39 -9.90 6.35
C LYS A 26 -9.35 -9.95 4.82
N GLN A 27 -9.87 -8.92 4.15
CA GLN A 27 -9.91 -8.89 2.69
C GLN A 27 -8.49 -8.84 2.09
N ALA A 28 -7.62 -8.02 2.69
CA ALA A 28 -6.25 -7.89 2.23
C ALA A 28 -5.46 -9.19 2.45
N ARG A 29 -5.61 -9.80 3.63
CA ARG A 29 -4.96 -11.08 3.92
C ARG A 29 -5.41 -12.16 2.94
N ARG A 30 -6.72 -12.22 2.70
CA ARG A 30 -7.29 -13.21 1.77
C ARG A 30 -6.76 -12.99 0.34
N ALA A 31 -6.67 -11.74 -0.10
CA ALA A 31 -6.13 -11.42 -1.42
C ALA A 31 -4.68 -11.90 -1.56
N LEU A 32 -3.87 -11.68 -0.52
CA LEU A 32 -2.46 -12.10 -0.54
C LEU A 32 -2.31 -13.63 -0.50
N LEU A 33 -3.17 -14.31 0.27
CA LEU A 33 -3.14 -15.77 0.34
C LEU A 33 -3.56 -16.42 -0.98
N GLN A 34 -4.46 -15.78 -1.72
CA GLN A 34 -4.97 -16.30 -3.00
C GLN A 34 -4.12 -15.87 -4.19
N ALA A 35 -3.19 -14.94 -3.99
CA ALA A 35 -2.36 -14.44 -5.07
C ALA A 35 -1.37 -15.49 -5.54
N SER A 36 -1.17 -15.58 -6.85
CA SER A 36 -0.08 -16.38 -7.42
C SER A 36 1.21 -15.59 -7.47
N ARG A 37 1.10 -14.26 -7.51
CA ARG A 37 2.24 -13.35 -7.62
C ARG A 37 1.98 -12.09 -6.80
N ILE A 38 3.02 -11.63 -6.10
CA ILE A 38 2.98 -10.38 -5.34
C ILE A 38 4.18 -9.53 -5.75
N VAL A 39 3.90 -8.30 -6.18
CA VAL A 39 4.92 -7.32 -6.58
C VAL A 39 4.97 -6.21 -5.52
N GLY A 40 6.17 -5.80 -5.13
CA GLY A 40 6.32 -4.74 -4.15
C GLY A 40 7.76 -4.33 -3.95
N ALA A 41 7.98 -3.35 -3.10
CA ALA A 41 9.34 -3.02 -2.67
C ALA A 41 9.87 -4.14 -1.76
N ALA A 42 11.19 -4.35 -1.77
CA ALA A 42 11.82 -5.42 -0.99
C ALA A 42 11.38 -5.38 0.48
N ARG A 43 11.37 -4.18 1.07
CA ARG A 43 10.95 -3.99 2.47
C ARG A 43 9.51 -4.46 2.71
N GLN A 44 8.61 -4.17 1.76
CA GLN A 44 7.20 -4.58 1.89
C GLN A 44 7.06 -6.10 1.79
N LEU A 45 7.80 -6.71 0.88
CA LEU A 45 7.77 -8.17 0.69
C LEU A 45 8.29 -8.91 1.91
N GLU A 46 9.28 -8.32 2.62
CA GLU A 46 9.83 -8.88 3.86
C GLU A 46 8.80 -8.90 5.00
N LEU A 47 7.79 -8.03 4.94
CA LEU A 47 6.74 -7.98 5.96
C LEU A 47 5.74 -9.14 5.83
N LEU A 48 5.80 -9.89 4.73
CA LEU A 48 4.87 -10.99 4.49
C LEU A 48 5.38 -12.28 5.14
N PRO A 49 4.48 -13.02 5.82
CA PRO A 49 4.88 -14.28 6.44
C PRO A 49 5.16 -15.37 5.40
N PRO A 50 5.93 -16.40 5.79
CA PRO A 50 6.28 -17.49 4.86
C PRO A 50 5.10 -18.34 4.39
N CYS A 51 3.97 -18.30 5.09
CA CYS A 51 2.77 -19.04 4.68
C CYS A 51 2.15 -18.52 3.38
N ILE A 52 2.51 -17.31 2.95
CA ILE A 52 2.07 -16.80 1.66
C ILE A 52 2.95 -17.41 0.57
N GLY A 53 2.38 -18.35 -0.19
CA GLY A 53 3.11 -19.10 -1.20
C GLY A 53 3.29 -18.39 -2.54
N ALA A 54 2.80 -17.16 -2.66
CA ALA A 54 2.91 -16.39 -3.90
C ALA A 54 4.37 -16.10 -4.28
N ALA A 55 4.64 -16.09 -5.57
CA ALA A 55 5.94 -15.63 -6.07
C ALA A 55 6.11 -14.14 -5.72
N ARG A 56 7.24 -13.80 -5.13
CA ARG A 56 7.52 -12.42 -4.69
C ARG A 56 8.48 -11.76 -5.67
N GLU A 57 8.07 -10.63 -6.21
CA GLU A 57 8.86 -9.89 -7.20
C GLU A 57 9.05 -8.44 -6.75
N THR A 58 10.28 -7.95 -6.84
CA THR A 58 10.57 -6.55 -6.55
C THR A 58 10.39 -5.72 -7.83
N TRP A 59 10.14 -4.42 -7.63
CA TRP A 59 10.11 -3.49 -8.74
C TRP A 59 11.47 -3.45 -9.44
N PRO A 60 11.49 -3.23 -10.76
CA PRO A 60 12.76 -3.08 -11.47
C PRO A 60 13.48 -1.80 -11.07
N THR A 61 14.78 -1.75 -11.33
CA THR A 61 15.60 -0.57 -11.14
C THR A 61 16.18 -0.15 -12.48
N PRO A 62 15.84 1.03 -13.00
CA PRO A 62 14.95 2.04 -12.43
C PRO A 62 13.48 1.61 -12.41
N PHE A 63 12.70 2.22 -11.53
CA PHE A 63 11.30 1.87 -11.34
C PHE A 63 10.52 1.99 -12.66
N SER A 64 9.74 0.95 -12.96
CA SER A 64 8.88 0.93 -14.14
C SER A 64 7.65 0.07 -13.88
N LEU A 65 6.53 0.47 -14.43
CA LEU A 65 5.28 -0.30 -14.40
C LEU A 65 5.18 -1.27 -15.60
N GLU A 66 6.06 -1.12 -16.58
CA GLU A 66 5.99 -1.91 -17.81
C GLU A 66 5.96 -3.43 -17.59
N PRO A 67 6.83 -4.01 -16.73
CA PRO A 67 6.78 -5.47 -16.53
C PRO A 67 5.47 -5.94 -15.94
N LEU A 68 4.83 -5.11 -15.11
CA LEU A 68 3.52 -5.43 -14.55
C LEU A 68 2.44 -5.35 -15.62
N LEU A 69 2.45 -4.28 -16.41
CA LEU A 69 1.45 -4.05 -17.47
C LEU A 69 1.58 -5.06 -18.61
N ALA A 70 2.79 -5.55 -18.88
CA ALA A 70 3.02 -6.59 -19.88
C ALA A 70 2.30 -7.90 -19.53
N ARG A 71 1.95 -8.08 -18.26
CA ARG A 71 1.23 -9.26 -17.76
C ARG A 71 -0.24 -8.98 -17.47
N ARG A 72 -0.79 -7.98 -18.14
CA ARG A 72 -2.20 -7.57 -17.99
C ARG A 72 -3.13 -8.77 -18.13
N GLY A 73 -4.07 -8.91 -17.20
CA GLY A 73 -5.00 -10.03 -17.17
C GLY A 73 -4.56 -11.21 -16.30
N GLN A 74 -3.29 -11.27 -15.89
CA GLN A 74 -2.80 -12.31 -14.97
C GLN A 74 -2.99 -11.88 -13.53
N PRO A 75 -3.74 -12.65 -12.71
CA PRO A 75 -4.02 -12.24 -11.32
C PRO A 75 -2.75 -11.91 -10.54
N THR A 76 -2.63 -10.68 -10.12
CA THR A 76 -1.43 -10.16 -9.45
C THR A 76 -1.84 -9.27 -8.29
N CYS A 77 -1.14 -9.39 -7.16
CA CYS A 77 -1.25 -8.43 -6.07
C CYS A 77 -0.04 -7.49 -6.10
N VAL A 78 -0.29 -6.22 -5.80
CA VAL A 78 0.77 -5.22 -5.67
C VAL A 78 0.71 -4.66 -4.25
N LEU A 79 1.84 -4.70 -3.55
CA LEU A 79 1.95 -4.05 -2.24
C LEU A 79 2.31 -2.59 -2.40
N ALA A 80 1.69 -1.75 -1.60
CA ALA A 80 1.99 -0.32 -1.55
C ALA A 80 1.99 0.15 -0.11
N SER A 81 2.85 1.08 0.22
CA SER A 81 2.90 1.63 1.57
C SER A 81 1.67 2.49 1.84
N GLY A 82 0.97 2.20 2.92
CA GLY A 82 -0.20 2.96 3.32
C GLY A 82 -1.32 2.91 2.28
N ASP A 83 -1.76 4.07 1.82
CA ASP A 83 -2.83 4.16 0.83
C ASP A 83 -2.23 4.17 -0.58
N PRO A 84 -2.48 3.13 -1.40
CA PRO A 84 -1.95 3.10 -2.77
C PRO A 84 -2.38 4.28 -3.63
N MET A 85 -3.50 4.91 -3.29
CA MET A 85 -4.06 6.00 -4.09
C MET A 85 -3.54 7.37 -3.70
N LEU A 86 -2.82 7.49 -2.56
CA LEU A 86 -2.25 8.77 -2.13
C LEU A 86 -0.80 8.88 -2.60
N PHE A 87 -0.59 9.49 -3.76
CA PHE A 87 0.74 9.68 -4.37
C PHE A 87 1.52 8.38 -4.59
N GLY A 88 0.82 7.24 -4.56
CA GLY A 88 1.43 5.93 -4.65
C GLY A 88 1.31 5.28 -6.02
N VAL A 89 1.74 4.04 -6.08
CA VAL A 89 1.70 3.23 -7.30
C VAL A 89 0.27 3.07 -7.84
N GLY A 90 -0.72 3.08 -6.94
CA GLY A 90 -2.13 2.97 -7.34
C GLY A 90 -2.57 4.16 -8.17
N ALA A 91 -2.16 5.38 -7.78
CA ALA A 91 -2.50 6.57 -8.54
C ALA A 91 -1.89 6.53 -9.95
N SER A 92 -0.70 5.95 -10.09
CA SER A 92 -0.03 5.79 -11.40
C SER A 92 -0.73 4.75 -12.26
N LEU A 93 -1.15 3.64 -11.64
CA LEU A 93 -1.86 2.56 -12.35
C LEU A 93 -3.27 2.98 -12.76
N ALA A 94 -3.95 3.77 -11.93
CA ALA A 94 -5.30 4.24 -12.23
C ALA A 94 -5.35 5.19 -13.44
N ARG A 95 -4.21 5.78 -13.80
CA ARG A 95 -4.12 6.59 -15.02
C ARG A 95 -3.95 5.74 -16.29
N GLN A 96 -3.57 4.47 -16.12
CA GLN A 96 -3.24 3.60 -17.27
C GLN A 96 -4.22 2.43 -17.41
N LEU A 97 -4.98 2.13 -16.37
CA LEU A 97 -5.90 0.99 -16.36
C LEU A 97 -7.31 1.45 -15.97
N PRO A 98 -8.35 0.88 -16.59
CA PRO A 98 -9.71 1.17 -16.18
C PRO A 98 -10.00 0.63 -14.78
N ALA A 99 -10.92 1.27 -14.08
CA ALA A 99 -11.28 0.89 -12.71
C ALA A 99 -11.79 -0.56 -12.61
N THR A 100 -12.35 -1.08 -13.69
CA THR A 100 -12.84 -2.46 -13.73
C THR A 100 -11.75 -3.51 -13.60
N GLU A 101 -10.50 -3.14 -13.89
CA GLU A 101 -9.35 -4.04 -13.82
C GLU A 101 -8.60 -3.95 -12.49
N LEU A 102 -8.96 -2.95 -11.66
CA LEU A 102 -8.27 -2.65 -10.41
C LEU A 102 -9.17 -2.94 -9.22
N ARG A 103 -8.60 -3.55 -8.21
CA ARG A 103 -9.22 -3.66 -6.90
C ARG A 103 -8.24 -3.04 -5.89
N VAL A 104 -8.70 -2.04 -5.15
CA VAL A 104 -7.84 -1.33 -4.19
C VAL A 104 -8.30 -1.64 -2.77
N LEU A 105 -7.37 -2.12 -1.96
CA LEU A 105 -7.58 -2.41 -0.54
C LEU A 105 -6.62 -1.51 0.24
N PRO A 106 -7.03 -0.28 0.57
CA PRO A 106 -6.11 0.69 1.15
C PRO A 106 -5.83 0.42 2.63
N ALA A 107 -4.70 0.91 3.10
CA ALA A 107 -4.39 1.07 4.51
C ALA A 107 -4.33 2.58 4.81
N PRO A 108 -4.30 2.98 6.08
CA PRO A 108 -4.16 4.40 6.38
C PRO A 108 -2.90 4.98 5.76
N SER A 109 -3.04 6.14 5.13
CA SER A 109 -1.91 6.83 4.54
C SER A 109 -1.02 7.45 5.63
N SER A 110 0.21 7.81 5.26
CA SER A 110 1.09 8.55 6.18
C SER A 110 0.43 9.85 6.64
N LEU A 111 -0.34 10.48 5.77
CA LEU A 111 -1.09 11.69 6.11
C LEU A 111 -2.15 11.40 7.17
N SER A 112 -2.91 10.31 7.00
CA SER A 112 -3.93 9.90 7.96
C SER A 112 -3.31 9.58 9.33
N LEU A 113 -2.19 8.87 9.33
CA LEU A 113 -1.50 8.49 10.56
C LEU A 113 -0.92 9.71 11.28
N ALA A 114 -0.33 10.64 10.54
CA ALA A 114 0.20 11.88 11.10
C ALA A 114 -0.91 12.73 11.69
N ALA A 115 -2.02 12.86 10.97
CA ALA A 115 -3.18 13.62 11.43
C ALA A 115 -3.74 13.03 12.72
N ALA A 116 -3.84 11.71 12.80
CA ALA A 116 -4.33 11.03 14.00
C ALA A 116 -3.42 11.28 15.21
N ARG A 117 -2.10 11.24 15.00
CA ARG A 117 -1.14 11.47 16.09
C ARG A 117 -1.15 12.91 16.58
N LEU A 118 -1.38 13.85 15.67
CA LEU A 118 -1.38 15.28 15.99
C LEU A 118 -2.74 15.81 16.44
N GLY A 119 -3.78 14.97 16.37
CA GLY A 119 -5.16 15.39 16.64
C GLY A 119 -5.68 16.38 15.60
N TRP A 120 -5.21 16.30 14.36
CA TRP A 120 -5.58 17.19 13.26
C TRP A 120 -6.64 16.52 12.37
N ALA A 121 -7.67 17.28 12.15
CA ALA A 121 -8.67 16.77 11.22
C ALA A 121 -8.17 16.78 9.77
N UNK A 122 -8.30 15.76 9.24
CA UNK A 122 -7.85 15.63 7.90
C UNK A 122 -8.63 16.48 6.94
N UNK A 123 -9.70 16.90 7.24
CA UNK A 123 -10.51 17.83 6.57
C UNK A 123 -9.98 19.23 6.52
N UNK A 124 -9.30 19.44 7.38
CA UNK A 124 -8.59 20.67 7.52
C UNK A 124 -7.23 20.65 6.88
N UNK A 125 -6.80 19.58 6.78
CA UNK A 125 -5.52 19.35 6.19
C UNK A 125 -5.64 19.03 4.72
N UNK A 126 -6.65 18.55 4.47
CA UNK A 126 -6.92 18.22 3.14
C UNK A 126 -7.17 19.38 2.20
N UNK A 127 -7.67 20.15 2.59
CA UNK A 127 -7.90 21.36 1.86
C UNK A 127 -6.63 22.16 1.66
N UNK A 128 -5.98 22.07 2.40
CA UNK A 128 -4.67 22.67 2.38
C UNK A 128 -3.65 21.65 1.98
N UNK A 129 -4.13 20.72 1.88
CA UNK A 129 -3.29 19.66 1.65
C UNK A 129 -2.74 19.58 0.28
N UNK A 130 -3.43 19.89 -0.45
CA UNK A 130 -2.97 19.83 -1.76
C UNK A 130 -1.82 20.79 -2.05
N UNK A 131 -1.93 21.67 -1.63
CA UNK A 131 -0.90 22.63 -1.73
C UNK A 131 -0.03 22.69 -0.51
N UNK A 132 -0.59 22.61 0.33
CA UNK A 132 0.08 22.64 1.59
C UNK A 132 0.63 21.31 2.01
N UNK A 133 0.13 20.45 1.49
CA UNK A 133 0.61 19.18 1.77
C UNK A 133 2.05 19.01 1.43
N UNK A 134 2.27 19.55 0.65
CA UNK A 134 3.61 19.52 0.26
C UNK A 134 4.46 20.36 1.19
N UNK A 135 3.98 21.24 1.42
CA UNK A 135 4.60 22.10 2.40
C UNK A 135 4.41 21.61 3.82
N UNK A 136 3.38 21.23 3.94
CA UNK A 136 3.15 20.72 5.23
C UNK A 136 3.72 19.37 5.44
N UNK A 137 3.71 18.77 4.58
CA UNK A 137 4.37 17.56 4.62
C UNK A 137 5.84 17.74 4.83
N UNK A 138 6.12 18.62 4.36
CA UNK A 138 7.46 18.97 4.55
C UNK A 138 7.71 19.44 5.94
N UNK A 139 6.89 20.05 6.19
CA UNK A 139 6.95 20.51 7.55
C UNK A 139 6.60 19.44 8.55
N UNK A 140 5.82 18.87 8.15
CA UNK A 140 5.51 17.80 9.00
C UNK A 140 6.52 16.72 8.99
N UNK A 141 6.89 16.72 8.13
CA UNK A 141 7.93 15.82 7.98
C UNK A 141 9.10 16.26 8.79
N THR A 142 9.44 17.38 8.87
CA THR A 142 10.53 17.93 9.70
C THR A 142 10.21 17.75 11.20
N THR A 143 9.04 18.09 11.58
CA THR A 143 8.60 17.90 12.98
C THR A 143 8.39 16.43 13.34
N ALA A 144 7.87 15.65 12.45
CA ALA A 144 7.72 14.21 12.68
C ALA A 144 9.08 13.50 12.64
N GLY A 145 10.03 14.01 11.84
CA GLY A 145 11.40 13.52 11.81
C GLY A 145 12.11 13.68 13.16
N ALA A 146 11.84 14.77 13.82
CA ALA A 146 12.41 15.02 15.16
C ALA A 146 11.79 14.10 16.22
N CYS A 147 10.55 13.69 16.01
CA CYS A 147 9.87 12.79 16.95
C CYS A 147 10.22 11.31 16.70
N TRP A 148 10.58 10.97 15.48
CA TRP A 148 10.87 9.56 15.12
C TRP A 148 12.27 9.11 15.54
N SER A 149 13.20 10.04 15.72
CA SER A 149 14.57 9.69 16.11
C SER A 149 14.70 9.23 17.58
N SER A 150 13.67 9.48 18.40
CA SER A 150 13.69 9.09 19.81
C SER A 150 12.96 7.77 20.12
N ALA A 151 12.38 7.12 19.10
CA ALA A 151 11.57 5.91 19.29
C ALA A 151 12.27 4.62 18.83
N THR A 152 13.59 4.66 18.57
CA THR A 152 14.33 3.47 18.23
C THR A 152 14.83 2.76 19.49
N THR A 153 13.92 2.27 20.29
CA THR A 153 14.26 1.29 21.30
C THR A 153 13.80 -0.07 20.75
N ALA A 154 14.77 -0.93 20.59
CA ALA A 154 14.60 -2.25 20.05
C ALA A 154 13.46 -2.99 20.75
N THR A 155 12.41 -3.27 20.01
CA THR A 155 11.44 -4.24 20.47
C THR A 155 11.69 -5.53 19.71
N ALA A 156 11.86 -6.59 20.48
CA ALA A 156 12.07 -7.93 19.95
C ALA A 156 10.98 -8.27 18.92
N ARG A 157 11.40 -8.82 17.82
CA ARG A 157 10.52 -9.30 16.75
C ARG A 157 9.50 -10.28 17.35
N PRO A 158 8.22 -9.98 17.26
CA PRO A 158 7.23 -10.94 17.74
C PRO A 158 7.28 -12.23 16.92
N PRO A 159 6.95 -13.36 17.51
CA PRO A 159 6.88 -14.61 16.76
C PRO A 159 5.90 -14.49 15.59
N SER A 160 6.27 -15.07 14.46
CA SER A 160 5.44 -15.08 13.26
C SER A 160 4.04 -15.58 13.60
N PRO A 161 3.00 -14.80 13.39
CA PRO A 161 1.67 -15.31 13.60
C PRO A 161 1.35 -16.40 12.57
N ALA A 162 0.69 -17.43 13.05
CA ALA A 162 0.14 -18.44 12.14
C ALA A 162 -0.88 -17.75 11.21
N CYS A 163 -0.89 -18.10 9.95
CA CYS A 163 -1.85 -17.60 8.98
C CYS A 163 -3.26 -18.09 9.27
#